data_50e27fad8289bcca0619614727a72926
#
_entry.id   50e27fad8289bcca0619614727a72926
#
_cell.length_a   1.000
_cell.length_b   1.000
_cell.length_c   1.000
_cell.angle_alpha   90.00
_cell.angle_beta   90.00
_cell.angle_gamma   90.00
#
_symmetry.space_group_name_H-M   'P 1'
#
loop_
_entity.id
_entity.type
_entity.pdbx_description
1 polymer ?
#
loop_
_entity_poly.entity_id
_entity_poly.type
_entity_poly.pdbx_seq_one_letter_code
_entity_poly.pdbx_strand_id
1 'polypeptide(L)'
;MRGGTEYVYGIVGLEKAMEVAYRDLDEHSKHIKSIKSYMIQQIRKKLPFISFNGNSGNLSDSLYTVLSIVLPANEYDDLLLFNLDLLGVACSSGSACSSGLSLIHI
;
A
#
# COMPACT_ATOMS: atom_id res chain seq x y z
N MET A 1 -5.37 -35.04 15.34
CA MET A 1 -4.54 -35.74 14.34
C MET A 1 -5.09 -35.46 12.95
N ARG A 2 -4.27 -34.97 12.07
CA ARG A 2 -4.65 -34.64 10.71
C ARG A 2 -4.27 -35.80 9.77
N GLY A 3 -5.26 -36.33 9.03
CA GLY A 3 -5.00 -37.33 7.99
C GLY A 3 -4.64 -36.66 6.66
N GLY A 4 -3.95 -37.36 5.79
CA GLY A 4 -3.60 -36.94 4.44
C GLY A 4 -2.10 -36.84 4.17
N THR A 5 -1.75 -36.75 2.89
CA THR A 5 -0.35 -36.64 2.45
C THR A 5 0.17 -35.22 2.64
N GLU A 6 1.36 -35.07 3.17
CA GLU A 6 1.99 -33.76 3.37
C GLU A 6 2.32 -33.11 2.04
N TYR A 7 2.08 -31.79 1.95
CA TYR A 7 2.40 -30.98 0.78
C TYR A 7 3.87 -30.54 0.79
N VAL A 8 4.76 -31.47 0.57
CA VAL A 8 6.22 -31.28 0.79
C VAL A 8 6.80 -30.16 -0.07
N TYR A 9 6.47 -30.12 -1.34
CA TYR A 9 7.02 -29.09 -2.23
C TYR A 9 6.51 -27.67 -1.88
N GLY A 10 5.29 -27.56 -1.37
CA GLY A 10 4.77 -26.28 -0.86
C GLY A 10 5.46 -25.84 0.41
N ILE A 11 5.76 -26.78 1.31
CA ILE A 11 6.49 -26.52 2.56
C ILE A 11 7.92 -26.05 2.25
N VAL A 12 8.62 -26.72 1.36
CA VAL A 12 9.97 -26.33 0.93
C VAL A 12 9.97 -24.98 0.23
N GLY A 13 8.98 -24.73 -0.61
CA GLY A 13 8.80 -23.42 -1.26
C GLY A 13 8.57 -22.30 -0.27
N LEU A 14 7.74 -22.54 0.74
CA LEU A 14 7.49 -21.57 1.82
C LEU A 14 8.75 -21.27 2.63
N GLU A 15 9.50 -22.31 3.00
CA GLU A 15 10.78 -22.16 3.69
C GLU A 15 11.73 -21.24 2.92
N LYS A 16 11.89 -21.47 1.62
CA LYS A 16 12.75 -20.65 0.77
C LYS A 16 12.27 -19.22 0.65
N ALA A 17 10.97 -19.04 0.50
CA ALA A 17 10.36 -17.71 0.44
C ALA A 17 10.59 -16.92 1.74
N MET A 18 10.44 -17.57 2.89
CA MET A 18 10.72 -16.96 4.20
C MET A 18 12.20 -16.62 4.37
N GLU A 19 13.09 -17.52 3.98
CA GLU A 19 14.54 -17.27 4.01
C GLU A 19 14.90 -16.00 3.22
N VAL A 20 14.42 -15.89 1.99
CA VAL A 20 14.66 -14.72 1.13
C VAL A 20 14.07 -13.46 1.74
N ALA A 21 12.82 -13.53 2.23
CA ALA A 21 12.14 -12.39 2.84
C ALA A 21 12.87 -11.85 4.07
N TYR A 22 13.32 -12.73 4.96
CA TYR A 22 14.06 -12.33 6.16
C TYR A 22 15.47 -11.81 5.85
N ARG A 23 16.15 -12.41 4.88
CA ARG A 23 17.48 -11.97 4.46
C ARG A 23 17.50 -10.52 4.02
N ASP A 24 16.49 -10.10 3.25
CA ASP A 24 16.46 -8.79 2.62
C ASP A 24 15.52 -7.80 3.33
N LEU A 25 14.94 -8.20 4.46
CA LEU A 25 13.91 -7.43 5.18
C LEU A 25 14.38 -6.03 5.55
N ASP A 26 15.55 -5.89 6.15
CA ASP A 26 16.07 -4.59 6.62
C ASP A 26 16.33 -3.63 5.47
N GLU A 27 16.93 -4.11 4.40
CA GLU A 27 17.21 -3.31 3.20
C GLU A 27 15.91 -2.89 2.51
N HIS A 28 15.00 -3.82 2.29
CA HIS A 28 13.70 -3.54 1.67
C HIS A 28 12.87 -2.57 2.50
N SER A 29 12.83 -2.76 3.82
CA SER A 29 12.06 -1.87 4.69
C SER A 29 12.59 -0.44 4.68
N LYS A 30 13.91 -0.27 4.70
CA LYS A 30 14.54 1.05 4.61
C LYS A 30 14.23 1.73 3.28
N HIS A 31 14.33 0.99 2.20
CA HIS A 31 14.07 1.50 0.86
C HIS A 31 12.61 1.94 0.71
N ILE A 32 11.67 1.09 1.11
CA ILE A 32 10.23 1.40 1.03
C ILE A 32 9.86 2.57 1.95
N LYS A 33 10.41 2.62 3.17
CA LYS A 33 10.22 3.76 4.07
C LYS A 33 10.71 5.08 3.47
N SER A 34 11.84 5.05 2.79
CA SER A 34 12.37 6.25 2.13
C SER A 34 11.45 6.75 1.02
N ILE A 35 10.91 5.84 0.21
CA ILE A 35 9.95 6.17 -0.84
C ILE A 35 8.66 6.74 -0.25
N LYS A 36 8.13 6.08 0.78
CA LYS A 36 6.92 6.54 1.47
C LYS A 36 7.12 7.92 2.08
N SER A 37 8.25 8.14 2.76
CA SER A 37 8.60 9.44 3.33
C SER A 37 8.65 10.54 2.27
N TYR A 38 9.32 10.28 1.17
CA TYR A 38 9.39 11.21 0.05
C TYR A 38 8.00 11.54 -0.51
N MET A 39 7.18 10.53 -0.71
CA MET A 39 5.81 10.72 -1.21
C MET A 39 4.96 11.56 -0.26
N ILE A 40 5.00 11.29 1.04
CA ILE A 40 4.28 12.08 2.06
C ILE A 40 4.72 13.55 2.02
N GLN A 41 6.02 13.80 1.96
CA GLN A 41 6.56 15.16 1.90
C GLN A 41 6.09 15.91 0.64
N GLN A 42 6.14 15.26 -0.52
CA GLN A 42 5.69 15.84 -1.77
C GLN A 42 4.19 16.12 -1.79
N ILE A 43 3.39 15.20 -1.26
CA ILE A 43 1.94 15.39 -1.15
C ILE A 43 1.62 16.58 -0.24
N ARG A 44 2.22 16.65 0.93
CA ARG A 44 2.00 17.78 1.87
C ARG A 44 2.42 19.12 1.29
N LYS A 45 3.49 19.13 0.51
CA LYS A 45 4.00 20.35 -0.13
C LYS A 45 3.14 20.82 -1.30
N LYS A 46 2.75 19.89 -2.16
CA LYS A 46 2.07 20.23 -3.43
C LYS A 46 0.54 20.22 -3.32
N LEU A 47 0.02 19.41 -2.41
CA LEU A 47 -1.41 19.16 -2.25
C LEU A 47 -1.81 19.28 -0.76
N PRO A 48 -1.74 20.50 -0.17
CA PRO A 48 -1.96 20.68 1.25
C PRO A 48 -3.41 20.38 1.70
N PHE A 49 -4.34 20.25 0.76
CA PHE A 49 -5.73 19.91 1.01
C PHE A 49 -5.95 18.38 1.20
N ILE A 50 -4.95 17.55 0.93
CA ILE A 50 -5.03 16.10 1.10
C ILE A 50 -4.78 15.75 2.57
N SER A 51 -5.57 14.83 3.10
CA SER A 51 -5.36 14.22 4.40
C SER A 51 -5.00 12.74 4.27
N PHE A 52 -4.54 12.14 5.36
CA PHE A 52 -4.16 10.73 5.39
C PHE A 52 -5.14 9.97 6.29
N ASN A 53 -5.51 8.76 5.88
CA ASN A 53 -6.36 7.90 6.68
C ASN A 53 -5.60 7.35 7.90
N GLY A 54 -6.18 7.48 9.07
CA GLY A 54 -5.57 7.01 10.31
C GLY A 54 -4.15 7.57 10.47
N ASN A 55 -3.22 6.71 10.82
CA ASN A 55 -1.82 7.06 11.01
C ASN A 55 -0.96 6.83 9.75
N SER A 56 -1.55 6.63 8.58
CA SER A 56 -0.77 6.29 7.38
C SER A 56 0.24 7.37 6.97
N GLY A 57 -0.01 8.62 7.33
CA GLY A 57 0.93 9.72 7.13
C GLY A 57 2.07 9.78 8.14
N ASN A 58 2.08 8.92 9.15
CA ASN A 58 3.10 8.84 10.18
C ASN A 58 3.94 7.57 10.00
N LEU A 59 5.22 7.73 9.67
CA LEU A 59 6.13 6.62 9.38
C LEU A 59 6.40 5.71 10.58
N SER A 60 6.33 6.24 11.81
CA SER A 60 6.61 5.46 13.02
C SER A 60 5.42 4.62 13.47
N ASP A 61 4.19 5.05 13.19
CA ASP A 61 2.96 4.45 13.70
C ASP A 61 2.10 3.80 12.62
N SER A 62 2.68 3.53 11.45
CA SER A 62 1.96 2.93 10.34
C SER A 62 2.79 1.90 9.60
N LEU A 63 2.10 1.04 8.86
CA LEU A 63 2.76 0.10 7.97
C LEU A 63 3.54 0.86 6.89
N TYR A 64 4.81 0.53 6.73
CA TYR A 64 5.65 1.20 5.75
C TYR A 64 5.29 0.88 4.29
N THR A 65 4.56 -0.20 4.07
CA THR A 65 4.15 -0.66 2.73
C THR A 65 2.84 -0.04 2.23
N VAL A 66 2.13 0.68 3.09
CA VAL A 66 0.81 1.24 2.76
C VAL A 66 0.78 2.74 3.01
N LEU A 67 0.23 3.45 2.06
CA LEU A 67 -0.12 4.86 2.22
C LEU A 67 -1.57 5.05 1.78
N SER A 68 -2.41 5.49 2.69
CA SER A 68 -3.81 5.75 2.44
C SER A 68 -4.09 7.24 2.52
N ILE A 69 -4.54 7.82 1.42
CA ILE A 69 -4.83 9.25 1.32
C ILE A 69 -6.31 9.50 1.13
N VAL A 70 -6.77 10.65 1.62
CA VAL A 70 -8.15 11.11 1.43
C VAL A 70 -8.11 12.33 0.52
N LEU A 71 -8.82 12.22 -0.59
CA LEU A 71 -9.01 13.33 -1.51
C LEU A 71 -10.35 14.00 -1.24
N PRO A 72 -10.45 15.32 -1.39
CA PRO A 72 -11.74 16.00 -1.37
C PRO A 72 -12.64 15.46 -2.49
N ALA A 73 -13.92 15.30 -2.19
CA ALA A 73 -14.88 14.84 -3.19
C ALA A 73 -14.91 15.77 -4.41
N ASN A 74 -14.86 15.19 -5.60
CA ASN A 74 -14.87 15.92 -6.87
C ASN A 74 -15.74 15.17 -7.89
N GLU A 75 -16.28 15.88 -8.84
CA GLU A 75 -17.10 15.33 -9.94
C GLU A 75 -16.32 14.32 -10.82
N TYR A 76 -15.00 14.35 -10.77
CA TYR A 76 -14.12 13.50 -11.58
C TYR A 76 -13.51 12.31 -10.82
N ASP A 77 -13.99 12.03 -9.62
CA ASP A 77 -13.42 10.98 -8.76
C ASP A 77 -13.44 9.60 -9.42
N ASP A 78 -14.49 9.30 -10.17
CA ASP A 78 -14.64 8.01 -10.87
C ASP A 78 -13.54 7.79 -11.95
N LEU A 79 -13.02 8.87 -12.52
CA LEU A 79 -11.98 8.81 -13.54
C LEU A 79 -10.56 8.92 -13.00
N LEU A 80 -10.40 9.23 -11.71
CA LEU A 80 -9.09 9.48 -11.12
C LEU A 80 -8.21 8.24 -11.16
N LEU A 81 -8.74 7.09 -10.74
CA LEU A 81 -7.99 5.82 -10.77
C LEU A 81 -7.59 5.44 -12.19
N PHE A 82 -8.50 5.62 -13.14
CA PHE A 82 -8.22 5.37 -14.56
C PHE A 82 -7.12 6.28 -15.08
N ASN A 83 -7.16 7.57 -14.75
CA ASN A 83 -6.14 8.52 -15.16
C ASN A 83 -4.77 8.22 -14.54
N LEU A 84 -4.75 7.81 -13.27
CA LEU A 84 -3.51 7.39 -12.61
C LEU A 84 -2.93 6.13 -13.25
N ASP A 85 -3.78 5.17 -13.61
CA ASP A 85 -3.36 3.97 -14.33
C ASP A 85 -2.75 4.30 -15.69
N LEU A 86 -3.35 5.22 -16.44
CA LEU A 86 -2.78 5.71 -17.70
C LEU A 86 -1.40 6.36 -17.54
N LEU A 87 -1.15 6.97 -16.38
CA LEU A 87 0.14 7.56 -16.04
C LEU A 87 1.14 6.54 -15.45
N GLY A 88 0.75 5.27 -15.39
CA GLY A 88 1.60 4.21 -14.86
C GLY A 88 1.59 4.10 -13.33
N VAL A 89 0.61 4.69 -12.65
CA VAL A 89 0.48 4.63 -11.20
C VAL A 89 -0.61 3.64 -10.82
N ALA A 90 -0.20 2.50 -10.26
CA ALA A 90 -1.10 1.49 -9.76
C ALA A 90 -1.57 1.83 -8.35
N CYS A 91 -2.86 2.07 -8.19
CA CYS A 91 -3.47 2.33 -6.89
C CYS A 91 -4.88 1.77 -6.86
N SER A 92 -5.45 1.67 -5.68
CA SER A 92 -6.83 1.20 -5.49
C SER A 92 -7.63 2.21 -4.68
N SER A 93 -8.93 2.29 -4.96
CA SER A 93 -9.86 2.99 -4.09
C SER A 93 -10.25 2.10 -2.91
N GLY A 94 -10.74 2.71 -1.85
CA GLY A 94 -11.26 2.01 -0.67
C GLY A 94 -12.34 1.01 -1.04
N SER A 95 -12.60 0.09 -0.12
CA SER A 95 -13.34 -1.16 -0.32
C SER A 95 -14.53 -1.07 -1.29
N ALA A 96 -14.67 -2.09 -2.13
CA ALA A 96 -15.77 -2.25 -3.08
C ALA A 96 -17.18 -2.18 -2.44
N CYS A 97 -17.28 -2.18 -1.10
CA CYS A 97 -18.53 -2.15 -0.35
C CYS A 97 -18.94 -0.74 0.14
N SER A 98 -18.11 0.26 -0.02
CA SER A 98 -18.43 1.65 0.38
C SER A 98 -18.59 2.53 -0.84
N SER A 99 -19.77 2.53 -1.42
CA SER A 99 -20.16 3.51 -2.43
C SER A 99 -20.31 4.88 -1.75
N GLY A 100 -19.38 5.80 -1.95
CA GLY A 100 -19.54 7.19 -1.56
C GLY A 100 -18.39 7.85 -0.80
N LEU A 101 -17.32 7.12 -0.47
CA LEU A 101 -16.11 7.69 0.10
C LEU A 101 -14.92 7.38 -0.81
N SER A 102 -14.38 8.40 -1.44
CA SER A 102 -13.18 8.25 -2.28
C SER A 102 -11.96 8.05 -1.39
N LEU A 103 -11.74 6.82 -1.00
CA LEU A 103 -10.53 6.41 -0.31
C LEU A 103 -9.59 5.81 -1.34
N ILE A 104 -8.45 6.44 -1.58
CA ILE A 104 -7.41 5.91 -2.45
C ILE A 104 -6.30 5.32 -1.58
N HIS A 105 -6.04 4.03 -1.78
CA HIS A 105 -4.90 3.33 -1.19
C HIS A 105 -3.78 3.24 -2.22
N ILE A 106 -2.64 3.72 -1.85
CA ILE A 106 -1.44 3.65 -2.68
C ILE A 106 -0.40 2.77 -1.98
#